data_c1d2b5aa9e1109a1d2b4abc65418d068
#
_entry.id   c1d2b5aa9e1109a1d2b4abc65418d068
#
_cell.length_a   1.000
_cell.length_b   1.000
_cell.length_c   1.000
_cell.angle_alpha   90.00
_cell.angle_beta   90.00
_cell.angle_gamma   90.00
#
_symmetry.space_group_name_H-M   'P 1'
#
loop_
_entity.id
_entity.type
_entity.pdbx_description
1 polymer ?
#
loop_
_entity_poly.entity_id
_entity_poly.type
_entity_poly.pdbx_seq_one_letter_code
_entity_poly.pdbx_strand_id
1 'polypeptide(L)'
;ERIARQLGQLLSNVTADGFVFRVDTRLRPYGDVGPLIATLPALGSYFHEQGREWERFAWLKGRVIAHTGLAPFDSTRGDEQQLMQQVVPFVFRPYLDFPAFTALAKLHDMIRTEAGKTESRRARSDNAGFDVKLGRGGIREIEFCAQMFQIVRGGQDPSLRERSTPKALQRLARRRLLDESDVEQLLSAWRLLRRT
;
A
#
# COMPACT_ATOMS: atom_id res chain seq x y z
N GLU A 1 -17.95 -9.24 -13.61
CA GLU A 1 -18.05 -7.83 -13.22
C GLU A 1 -19.30 -7.49 -12.43
N ARG A 2 -20.51 -7.95 -12.85
CA ARG A 2 -21.78 -7.66 -12.15
C ARG A 2 -21.71 -8.03 -10.66
N ILE A 3 -21.23 -9.23 -10.33
CA ILE A 3 -21.09 -9.70 -8.94
C ILE A 3 -20.13 -8.81 -8.16
N ALA A 4 -18.96 -8.48 -8.71
CA ALA A 4 -17.98 -7.63 -8.03
C ALA A 4 -18.53 -6.22 -7.77
N ARG A 5 -19.30 -5.68 -8.73
CA ARG A 5 -19.95 -4.37 -8.58
C ARG A 5 -21.03 -4.41 -7.50
N GLN A 6 -21.86 -5.45 -7.50
CA GLN A 6 -22.89 -5.64 -6.47
C GLN A 6 -22.28 -5.83 -5.09
N LEU A 7 -21.21 -6.62 -4.96
CA LEU A 7 -20.49 -6.80 -3.71
C LEU A 7 -19.92 -5.47 -3.20
N GLY A 8 -19.26 -4.69 -4.06
CA GLY A 8 -18.77 -3.36 -3.71
C GLY A 8 -19.87 -2.44 -3.20
N GLN A 9 -21.01 -2.43 -3.87
CA GLN A 9 -22.19 -1.66 -3.45
C GLN A 9 -22.72 -2.11 -2.09
N LEU A 10 -22.91 -3.41 -1.88
CA LEU A 10 -23.40 -3.95 -0.61
C LEU A 10 -22.50 -3.56 0.58
N LEU A 11 -21.19 -3.54 0.37
CA LEU A 11 -20.24 -3.19 1.41
C LEU A 11 -20.16 -1.68 1.69
N SER A 12 -20.41 -0.84 0.69
CA SER A 12 -20.23 0.62 0.77
C SER A 12 -21.53 1.42 0.88
N ASN A 13 -22.69 0.79 0.67
CA ASN A 13 -23.96 1.48 0.80
C ASN A 13 -24.18 2.01 2.21
N VAL A 14 -24.63 3.26 2.28
CA VAL A 14 -25.03 3.89 3.54
C VAL A 14 -26.44 3.43 3.91
N THR A 15 -26.57 2.86 5.10
CA THR A 15 -27.85 2.45 5.69
C THR A 15 -28.24 3.39 6.85
N ALA A 16 -29.37 3.14 7.50
CA ALA A 16 -29.76 3.88 8.72
C ALA A 16 -28.70 3.76 9.84
N ASP A 17 -27.94 2.64 9.87
CA ASP A 17 -26.87 2.37 10.85
C ASP A 17 -25.47 2.79 10.36
N GLY A 18 -25.39 3.50 9.22
CA GLY A 18 -24.12 3.88 8.59
C GLY A 18 -23.69 2.93 7.46
N PHE A 19 -22.40 2.79 7.22
CA PHE A 19 -21.83 1.89 6.21
C PHE A 19 -20.80 0.94 6.84
N VAL A 20 -20.67 -0.26 6.25
CA VAL A 20 -19.77 -1.29 6.79
C VAL A 20 -18.33 -1.01 6.44
N PHE A 21 -18.04 -0.76 5.15
CA PHE A 21 -16.69 -0.51 4.65
C PHE A 21 -16.66 0.60 3.62
N ARG A 22 -15.58 1.36 3.64
CA ARG A 22 -15.25 2.26 2.54
C ARG A 22 -14.57 1.46 1.42
N VAL A 23 -15.27 1.25 0.31
CA VAL A 23 -14.74 0.53 -0.86
C VAL A 23 -14.19 1.55 -1.86
N ASP A 24 -12.93 1.40 -2.24
CA ASP A 24 -12.29 2.19 -3.29
C ASP A 24 -11.67 1.25 -4.32
N THR A 25 -12.18 1.26 -5.54
CA THR A 25 -11.74 0.39 -6.64
C THR A 25 -10.78 1.09 -7.61
N ARG A 26 -10.37 2.34 -7.35
CA ARG A 26 -9.52 3.12 -8.25
C ARG A 26 -8.08 2.61 -8.35
N LEU A 27 -7.62 1.82 -7.35
CA LEU A 27 -6.28 1.23 -7.35
C LEU A 27 -6.15 -0.04 -8.20
N ARG A 28 -7.10 -0.30 -9.10
CA ARG A 28 -7.04 -1.41 -10.05
C ARG A 28 -6.25 -1.04 -11.31
N PRO A 29 -5.79 -2.04 -12.11
CA PRO A 29 -5.17 -1.78 -13.40
C PRO A 29 -5.98 -0.81 -14.26
N TYR A 30 -5.31 0.16 -14.86
CA TYR A 30 -5.90 1.24 -15.67
C TYR A 30 -6.87 2.18 -14.90
N GLY A 31 -6.94 2.10 -13.58
CA GLY A 31 -7.79 2.98 -12.76
C GLY A 31 -9.27 2.88 -13.13
N ASP A 32 -9.95 4.02 -13.21
CA ASP A 32 -11.41 4.06 -13.45
C ASP A 32 -11.82 3.61 -14.86
N VAL A 33 -10.92 3.67 -15.84
CA VAL A 33 -11.20 3.21 -17.21
C VAL A 33 -10.96 1.71 -17.41
N GLY A 34 -10.24 1.08 -16.48
CA GLY A 34 -9.94 -0.34 -16.55
C GLY A 34 -11.09 -1.23 -16.07
N PRO A 35 -11.07 -2.53 -16.45
CA PRO A 35 -12.05 -3.49 -15.99
C PRO A 35 -11.96 -3.67 -14.46
N LEU A 36 -13.10 -3.92 -13.81
CA LEU A 36 -13.16 -4.19 -12.37
C LEU A 36 -12.56 -5.56 -12.01
N ILE A 37 -12.50 -6.47 -12.98
CA ILE A 37 -11.95 -7.81 -12.83
C ILE A 37 -10.86 -8.00 -13.89
N ALA A 38 -9.71 -8.50 -13.48
CA ALA A 38 -8.62 -8.88 -14.36
C ALA A 38 -8.30 -10.38 -14.21
N THR A 39 -7.91 -11.02 -15.28
CA THR A 39 -7.31 -12.36 -15.21
C THR A 39 -5.85 -12.27 -14.76
N LEU A 40 -5.30 -13.34 -14.19
CA LEU A 40 -3.88 -13.35 -13.77
C LEU A 40 -2.92 -13.05 -14.93
N PRO A 41 -3.08 -13.61 -16.14
CA PRO A 41 -2.23 -13.23 -17.27
C PRO A 41 -2.32 -11.73 -17.64
N ALA A 42 -3.55 -11.17 -17.68
CA ALA A 42 -3.75 -9.75 -17.96
C ALA A 42 -3.10 -8.85 -16.89
N LEU A 43 -3.16 -9.25 -15.61
CA LEU A 43 -2.49 -8.55 -14.53
C LEU A 43 -0.96 -8.61 -14.68
N GLY A 44 -0.41 -9.76 -15.05
CA GLY A 44 1.02 -9.91 -15.30
C GLY A 44 1.52 -9.01 -16.45
N SER A 45 0.81 -8.99 -17.58
CA SER A 45 1.10 -8.09 -18.70
C SER A 45 1.03 -6.62 -18.28
N TYR A 46 -0.02 -6.26 -17.51
CA TYR A 46 -0.15 -4.90 -16.99
C TYR A 46 1.04 -4.49 -16.12
N PHE A 47 1.48 -5.34 -15.19
CA PHE A 47 2.64 -5.04 -14.34
C PHE A 47 3.93 -4.88 -15.12
N HIS A 48 4.09 -5.64 -16.19
CA HIS A 48 5.27 -5.58 -17.05
C HIS A 48 5.30 -4.30 -17.90
N GLU A 49 4.18 -3.92 -18.49
CA GLU A 49 4.09 -2.85 -19.49
C GLU A 49 3.73 -1.49 -18.91
N GLN A 50 2.83 -1.46 -17.92
CA GLN A 50 2.17 -0.25 -17.44
C GLN A 50 2.32 -0.01 -15.94
N GLY A 51 2.79 -1.00 -15.18
CA GLY A 51 2.88 -0.94 -13.73
C GLY A 51 3.72 0.24 -13.24
N ARG A 52 3.13 1.05 -12.36
CA ARG A 52 3.71 2.31 -11.87
C ARG A 52 4.34 2.15 -10.49
N GLU A 53 5.28 3.02 -10.13
CA GLU A 53 5.98 2.94 -8.85
C GLU A 53 5.03 3.06 -7.65
N TRP A 54 4.01 3.92 -7.69
CA TRP A 54 3.04 4.07 -6.61
C TRP A 54 2.20 2.80 -6.35
N GLU A 55 1.98 1.98 -7.39
CA GLU A 55 1.25 0.71 -7.25
C GLU A 55 2.03 -0.32 -6.44
N ARG A 56 3.36 -0.27 -6.48
CA ARG A 56 4.22 -1.11 -5.63
C ARG A 56 3.95 -0.85 -4.15
N PHE A 57 3.80 0.43 -3.76
CA PHE A 57 3.45 0.81 -2.40
C PHE A 57 2.06 0.31 -2.00
N ALA A 58 1.10 0.36 -2.91
CA ALA A 58 -0.23 -0.18 -2.68
C ALA A 58 -0.19 -1.71 -2.47
N TRP A 59 0.54 -2.43 -3.33
CA TRP A 59 0.67 -3.88 -3.26
C TRP A 59 1.47 -4.38 -2.06
N LEU A 60 2.35 -3.58 -1.46
CA LEU A 60 2.99 -3.91 -0.17
C LEU A 60 1.99 -4.23 0.94
N LYS A 61 0.83 -3.58 0.91
CA LYS A 61 -0.27 -3.81 1.86
C LYS A 61 -1.34 -4.76 1.31
N GLY A 62 -1.23 -5.16 0.04
CA GLY A 62 -2.17 -6.03 -0.65
C GLY A 62 -2.27 -7.42 -0.03
N ARG A 63 -3.47 -7.98 -0.06
CA ARG A 63 -3.75 -9.38 0.32
C ARG A 63 -5.01 -9.87 -0.35
N VAL A 64 -5.10 -11.16 -0.59
CA VAL A 64 -6.36 -11.81 -0.90
C VAL A 64 -7.24 -11.78 0.34
N ILE A 65 -8.46 -11.27 0.24
CA ILE A 65 -9.40 -11.14 1.34
C ILE A 65 -10.52 -12.18 1.28
N ALA A 66 -10.81 -12.70 0.10
CA ALA A 66 -11.79 -13.75 -0.11
C ALA A 66 -11.48 -14.53 -1.39
N HIS A 67 -11.91 -15.76 -1.42
CA HIS A 67 -11.94 -16.62 -2.60
C HIS A 67 -13.27 -17.39 -2.63
N THR A 68 -13.72 -17.83 -3.79
CA THR A 68 -15.06 -18.39 -3.94
C THR A 68 -15.23 -19.78 -3.34
N GLY A 69 -14.17 -20.52 -3.11
CA GLY A 69 -14.23 -21.89 -2.60
C GLY A 69 -14.98 -22.89 -3.48
N LEU A 70 -15.40 -22.46 -4.70
CA LEU A 70 -16.24 -23.25 -5.60
C LEU A 70 -15.43 -24.21 -6.49
N ALA A 71 -14.12 -24.13 -6.47
CA ALA A 71 -13.28 -25.06 -7.21
C ALA A 71 -12.95 -26.30 -6.33
N PRO A 72 -12.69 -27.47 -6.94
CA PRO A 72 -12.37 -28.69 -6.21
C PRO A 72 -11.14 -28.45 -5.34
N PHE A 73 -11.27 -28.68 -4.13
CA PHE A 73 -10.53 -28.72 -2.87
C PHE A 73 -9.09 -28.15 -2.77
N ASP A 74 -8.35 -27.91 -3.87
CA ASP A 74 -6.91 -27.54 -3.80
C ASP A 74 -6.53 -26.26 -4.56
N SER A 75 -7.47 -25.66 -5.28
CA SER A 75 -7.18 -24.53 -6.18
C SER A 75 -7.04 -23.16 -5.48
N THR A 76 -7.62 -22.98 -4.30
CA THR A 76 -7.66 -21.67 -3.63
C THR A 76 -6.29 -21.19 -3.16
N ARG A 77 -5.46 -22.11 -2.64
CA ARG A 77 -4.05 -21.81 -2.31
C ARG A 77 -3.22 -21.61 -3.59
N GLY A 78 -3.55 -22.37 -4.65
CA GLY A 78 -2.91 -22.26 -5.95
C GLY A 78 -3.14 -20.88 -6.58
N ASP A 79 -4.35 -20.36 -6.54
CA ASP A 79 -4.71 -19.05 -7.09
C ASP A 79 -4.04 -17.90 -6.35
N GLU A 80 -4.01 -17.94 -5.01
CA GLU A 80 -3.27 -16.96 -4.21
C GLU A 80 -1.77 -17.03 -4.51
N GLN A 81 -1.21 -18.22 -4.60
CA GLN A 81 0.19 -18.41 -4.93
C GLN A 81 0.52 -17.90 -6.34
N GLN A 82 -0.33 -18.16 -7.33
CA GLN A 82 -0.18 -17.65 -8.70
C GLN A 82 -0.27 -16.11 -8.73
N LEU A 83 -1.21 -15.52 -8.00
CA LEU A 83 -1.28 -14.06 -7.86
C LEU A 83 0.02 -13.51 -7.26
N MET A 84 0.51 -14.11 -6.19
CA MET A 84 1.74 -13.65 -5.54
C MET A 84 2.98 -13.86 -6.42
N GLN A 85 3.00 -14.86 -7.30
CA GLN A 85 4.05 -15.03 -8.32
C GLN A 85 4.11 -13.86 -9.31
N GLN A 86 2.98 -13.18 -9.58
CA GLN A 86 2.95 -11.97 -10.40
C GLN A 86 3.30 -10.70 -9.58
N VAL A 87 2.76 -10.61 -8.36
CA VAL A 87 2.90 -9.43 -7.51
C VAL A 87 4.32 -9.27 -6.97
N VAL A 88 4.93 -10.35 -6.50
CA VAL A 88 6.26 -10.30 -5.84
C VAL A 88 7.36 -9.74 -6.74
N PRO A 89 7.53 -10.20 -7.99
CA PRO A 89 8.53 -9.63 -8.91
C PRO A 89 8.24 -8.18 -9.29
N PHE A 90 6.96 -7.81 -9.36
CA PHE A 90 6.57 -6.43 -9.63
C PHE A 90 6.92 -5.51 -8.45
N VAL A 91 6.56 -5.88 -7.22
CA VAL A 91 6.77 -5.06 -6.03
C VAL A 91 8.24 -5.03 -5.61
N PHE A 92 8.89 -6.19 -5.57
CA PHE A 92 10.23 -6.38 -5.01
C PHE A 92 11.21 -6.74 -6.11
N ARG A 93 11.74 -5.74 -6.80
CA ARG A 93 12.79 -5.99 -7.80
C ARG A 93 14.08 -6.43 -7.11
N PRO A 94 14.79 -7.44 -7.65
CA PRO A 94 16.09 -7.86 -7.10
C PRO A 94 17.16 -6.79 -7.27
N TYR A 95 17.02 -5.94 -8.27
CA TYR A 95 17.92 -4.82 -8.56
C TYR A 95 17.11 -3.55 -8.77
N LEU A 96 17.53 -2.47 -8.09
CA LEU A 96 17.02 -1.12 -8.31
C LEU A 96 18.07 -0.34 -9.07
N ASP A 97 17.66 0.20 -10.19
CA ASP A 97 18.45 1.14 -10.98
C ASP A 97 18.25 2.59 -10.51
N PHE A 98 19.12 3.49 -10.95
CA PHE A 98 19.01 4.92 -10.64
C PHE A 98 17.66 5.55 -11.00
N PRO A 99 17.02 5.22 -12.15
CA PRO A 99 15.67 5.69 -12.46
C PRO A 99 14.62 5.32 -11.41
N ALA A 100 14.67 4.12 -10.83
CA ALA A 100 13.76 3.71 -9.76
C ALA A 100 13.92 4.58 -8.50
N PHE A 101 15.16 4.85 -8.07
CA PHE A 101 15.41 5.77 -6.95
C PHE A 101 14.90 7.18 -7.22
N THR A 102 15.12 7.70 -8.43
CA THR A 102 14.60 9.01 -8.82
C THR A 102 13.07 9.05 -8.82
N ALA A 103 12.42 7.99 -9.32
CA ALA A 103 10.96 7.88 -9.31
C ALA A 103 10.40 7.82 -7.87
N LEU A 104 11.09 7.10 -6.98
CA LEU A 104 10.73 7.02 -5.56
C LEU A 104 10.88 8.37 -4.85
N ALA A 105 11.97 9.10 -5.11
CA ALA A 105 12.18 10.45 -4.57
C ALA A 105 11.09 11.41 -5.06
N LYS A 106 10.78 11.42 -6.35
CA LYS A 106 9.68 12.21 -6.92
C LYS A 106 8.32 11.86 -6.31
N LEU A 107 8.06 10.57 -6.07
CA LEU A 107 6.81 10.14 -5.43
C LEU A 107 6.73 10.68 -3.99
N HIS A 108 7.81 10.64 -3.25
CA HIS A 108 7.89 11.23 -1.90
C HIS A 108 7.61 12.74 -1.93
N ASP A 109 8.25 13.46 -2.85
CA ASP A 109 8.05 14.91 -2.99
C ASP A 109 6.62 15.26 -3.39
N MET A 110 5.99 14.48 -4.27
CA MET A 110 4.57 14.65 -4.61
C MET A 110 3.67 14.44 -3.38
N ILE A 111 3.91 13.41 -2.59
CA ILE A 111 3.15 13.15 -1.36
C ILE A 111 3.31 14.31 -0.37
N ARG A 112 4.52 14.84 -0.18
CA ARG A 112 4.79 15.98 0.71
C ARG A 112 4.14 17.27 0.21
N THR A 113 4.20 17.52 -1.09
CA THR A 113 3.60 18.70 -1.71
C THR A 113 2.07 18.68 -1.55
N GLU A 114 1.45 17.53 -1.75
CA GLU A 114 -0.01 17.40 -1.58
C GLU A 114 -0.43 17.53 -0.10
N ALA A 115 0.36 16.99 0.81
CA ALA A 115 0.16 17.19 2.25
C ALA A 115 0.25 18.69 2.63
N GLY A 116 1.27 19.41 2.13
CA GLY A 116 1.41 20.85 2.38
C GLY A 116 0.27 21.70 1.82
N LYS A 117 -0.29 21.33 0.66
CA LYS A 117 -1.50 22.01 0.13
C LYS A 117 -2.72 21.79 1.02
N THR A 118 -2.86 20.59 1.56
CA THR A 118 -3.95 20.25 2.48
C THR A 118 -3.82 21.00 3.80
N GLU A 119 -2.61 21.09 4.37
CA GLU A 119 -2.32 21.90 5.55
C GLU A 119 -2.60 23.38 5.30
N SER A 120 -2.16 23.93 4.17
CA SER A 120 -2.41 25.34 3.82
C SER A 120 -3.89 25.65 3.63
N ARG A 121 -4.69 24.71 3.13
CA ARG A 121 -6.15 24.85 3.05
C ARG A 121 -6.81 24.81 4.42
N ARG A 122 -6.33 23.93 5.32
CA ARG A 122 -6.84 23.81 6.70
C ARG A 122 -6.44 24.99 7.58
N ALA A 123 -5.21 25.52 7.43
CA ALA A 123 -4.75 26.71 8.15
C ALA A 123 -5.59 27.97 7.91
N ARG A 124 -6.41 27.97 6.84
CA ARG A 124 -7.39 29.03 6.53
C ARG A 124 -8.76 28.79 7.18
N SER A 125 -8.93 27.69 7.88
CA SER A 125 -10.15 27.34 8.62
C SER A 125 -9.88 27.53 10.11
N ASP A 126 -10.81 28.14 10.85
CA ASP A 126 -10.70 28.41 12.30
C ASP A 126 -10.52 27.14 13.17
N ASN A 127 -10.52 25.97 12.58
CA ASN A 127 -10.35 24.67 13.24
C ASN A 127 -9.09 23.93 12.73
N ALA A 128 -7.95 24.64 12.69
CA ALA A 128 -6.66 24.14 12.19
C ALA A 128 -6.01 23.13 13.15
N GLY A 129 -6.52 21.89 13.18
CA GLY A 129 -5.86 20.77 13.84
C GLY A 129 -4.74 20.17 12.94
N PHE A 130 -3.71 19.60 13.58
CA PHE A 130 -2.65 18.83 12.91
C PHE A 130 -3.24 17.62 12.16
N ASP A 131 -2.87 17.44 10.89
CA ASP A 131 -3.26 16.23 10.13
C ASP A 131 -2.37 15.06 10.52
N VAL A 132 -2.85 14.28 11.46
CA VAL A 132 -2.16 13.10 12.00
C VAL A 132 -1.75 12.09 10.91
N LYS A 133 -2.52 12.00 9.83
CA LYS A 133 -2.27 11.05 8.75
C LYS A 133 -1.35 11.59 7.67
N LEU A 134 -1.62 12.80 7.19
CA LEU A 134 -0.98 13.36 6.00
C LEU A 134 -0.04 14.52 6.33
N GLY A 135 -0.13 15.11 7.52
CA GLY A 135 0.72 16.19 7.96
C GLY A 135 2.19 15.78 8.06
N ARG A 136 3.06 16.76 8.11
CA ARG A 136 4.51 16.54 8.24
C ARG A 136 4.79 15.80 9.56
N GLY A 137 5.55 14.70 9.50
CA GLY A 137 5.76 13.80 10.63
C GLY A 137 4.56 12.87 10.92
N GLY A 138 3.54 12.85 10.06
CA GLY A 138 2.34 12.03 10.23
C GLY A 138 2.58 10.53 9.93
N ILE A 139 1.54 9.74 10.16
CA ILE A 139 1.55 8.28 10.00
C ILE A 139 2.07 7.87 8.63
N ARG A 140 1.70 8.60 7.58
CA ARG A 140 2.08 8.28 6.19
C ARG A 140 3.57 8.40 5.92
N GLU A 141 4.25 9.36 6.52
CA GLU A 141 5.71 9.50 6.37
C GLU A 141 6.44 8.34 7.05
N ILE A 142 5.99 7.91 8.22
CA ILE A 142 6.57 6.75 8.92
C ILE A 142 6.35 5.47 8.11
N GLU A 143 5.14 5.27 7.58
CA GLU A 143 4.82 4.12 6.72
C GLU A 143 5.66 4.15 5.44
N PHE A 144 5.79 5.31 4.82
CA PHE A 144 6.59 5.48 3.60
C PHE A 144 8.07 5.15 3.83
N CYS A 145 8.65 5.61 4.94
CA CYS A 145 10.02 5.27 5.32
C CYS A 145 10.23 3.75 5.37
N ALA A 146 9.37 3.02 6.09
CA ALA A 146 9.46 1.56 6.15
C ALA A 146 9.30 0.91 4.76
N GLN A 147 8.32 1.37 3.98
CA GLN A 147 7.98 0.83 2.66
C GLN A 147 9.10 1.04 1.64
N MET A 148 9.81 2.16 1.71
CA MET A 148 10.98 2.42 0.87
C MET A 148 12.04 1.34 1.04
N PHE A 149 12.42 1.04 2.28
CA PHE A 149 13.38 -0.04 2.55
C PHE A 149 12.86 -1.40 2.09
N GLN A 150 11.56 -1.66 2.26
CA GLN A 150 10.95 -2.91 1.82
C GLN A 150 11.04 -3.09 0.30
N ILE A 151 10.72 -2.06 -0.48
CA ILE A 151 10.81 -2.09 -1.95
C ILE A 151 12.27 -2.28 -2.38
N VAL A 152 13.20 -1.55 -1.77
CA VAL A 152 14.62 -1.55 -2.13
C VAL A 152 15.30 -2.88 -1.79
N ARG A 153 14.96 -3.49 -0.66
CA ARG A 153 15.66 -4.66 -0.11
C ARG A 153 14.85 -5.94 -0.13
N GLY A 154 13.52 -5.86 -0.24
CA GLY A 154 12.63 -7.03 -0.17
C GLY A 154 12.76 -7.99 -1.34
N GLY A 155 13.39 -7.58 -2.45
CA GLY A 155 13.74 -8.47 -3.55
C GLY A 155 14.81 -9.48 -3.14
N GLN A 156 15.82 -9.02 -2.40
CA GLN A 156 16.95 -9.82 -1.92
C GLN A 156 16.67 -10.48 -0.55
N ASP A 157 15.91 -9.80 0.30
CA ASP A 157 15.54 -10.31 1.63
C ASP A 157 14.02 -10.46 1.80
N PRO A 158 13.46 -11.66 1.55
CA PRO A 158 12.04 -11.92 1.71
C PRO A 158 11.50 -11.66 3.12
N SER A 159 12.36 -11.64 4.15
CA SER A 159 11.92 -11.35 5.50
C SER A 159 11.39 -9.93 5.67
N LEU A 160 11.77 -9.01 4.77
CA LEU A 160 11.30 -7.63 4.76
C LEU A 160 9.91 -7.46 4.10
N ARG A 161 9.36 -8.49 3.47
CA ARG A 161 8.02 -8.47 2.86
C ARG A 161 6.93 -8.56 3.93
N GLU A 162 6.86 -7.56 4.79
CA GLU A 162 5.96 -7.49 5.95
C GLU A 162 4.91 -6.39 5.75
N ARG A 163 3.63 -6.72 5.91
CA ARG A 163 2.53 -5.75 5.75
C ARG A 163 2.35 -4.82 6.94
N SER A 164 2.70 -5.29 8.13
CA SER A 164 2.61 -4.49 9.36
C SER A 164 3.77 -3.51 9.45
N THR A 165 3.50 -2.21 9.43
CA THR A 165 4.54 -1.17 9.56
C THR A 165 5.40 -1.33 10.82
N PRO A 166 4.85 -1.57 12.02
CA PRO A 166 5.68 -1.82 13.20
C PRO A 166 6.60 -3.03 13.06
N LYS A 167 6.09 -4.14 12.51
CA LYS A 167 6.90 -5.34 12.29
C LYS A 167 7.96 -5.11 11.22
N ALA A 168 7.64 -4.37 10.16
CA ALA A 168 8.60 -3.99 9.13
C ALA A 168 9.76 -3.17 9.73
N LEU A 169 9.47 -2.13 10.51
CA LEU A 169 10.48 -1.33 11.21
C LEU A 169 11.37 -2.19 12.11
N GLN A 170 10.79 -3.09 12.91
CA GLN A 170 11.56 -4.02 13.76
C GLN A 170 12.49 -4.94 12.94
N ARG A 171 12.03 -5.41 11.77
CA ARG A 171 12.87 -6.23 10.88
C ARG A 171 13.99 -5.42 10.27
N LEU A 172 13.76 -4.14 9.94
CA LEU A 172 14.80 -3.23 9.44
C LEU A 172 15.91 -3.03 10.48
N ALA A 173 15.57 -2.84 11.76
CA ALA A 173 16.55 -2.79 12.84
C ALA A 173 17.35 -4.09 12.95
N ARG A 174 16.67 -5.25 13.00
CA ARG A 174 17.33 -6.57 13.07
C ARG A 174 18.28 -6.83 11.90
N ARG A 175 17.99 -6.27 10.73
CA ARG A 175 18.86 -6.34 9.54
C ARG A 175 19.90 -5.22 9.48
N ARG A 176 19.97 -4.37 10.50
CA ARG A 176 20.89 -3.21 10.58
C ARG A 176 20.76 -2.27 9.37
N LEU A 177 19.55 -2.14 8.85
CA LEU A 177 19.19 -1.19 7.78
C LEU A 177 18.73 0.15 8.33
N LEU A 178 18.28 0.18 9.57
CA LEU A 178 18.00 1.35 10.41
C LEU A 178 18.58 1.11 11.80
N ASP A 179 18.98 2.19 12.48
CA ASP A 179 19.45 2.12 13.85
C ASP A 179 18.31 1.80 14.81
N GLU A 180 18.58 1.03 15.86
CA GLU A 180 17.55 0.61 16.82
C GLU A 180 16.89 1.82 17.50
N SER A 181 17.69 2.87 17.84
CA SER A 181 17.18 4.11 18.43
C SER A 181 16.18 4.82 17.51
N ASP A 182 16.46 4.88 16.21
CA ASP A 182 15.57 5.51 15.23
C ASP A 182 14.26 4.72 15.08
N VAL A 183 14.37 3.38 15.05
CA VAL A 183 13.20 2.51 14.98
C VAL A 183 12.33 2.63 16.24
N GLU A 184 12.90 2.74 17.43
CA GLU A 184 12.16 2.98 18.67
C GLU A 184 11.41 4.32 18.64
N GLN A 185 12.06 5.39 18.17
CA GLN A 185 11.43 6.70 18.00
C GLN A 185 10.29 6.65 17.00
N LEU A 186 10.50 6.04 15.83
CA LEU A 186 9.45 5.87 14.81
C LEU A 186 8.27 5.05 15.31
N LEU A 187 8.53 3.97 16.06
CA LEU A 187 7.47 3.15 16.67
C LEU A 187 6.70 3.90 17.74
N SER A 188 7.39 4.69 18.55
CA SER A 188 6.75 5.52 19.58
C SER A 188 5.84 6.57 18.95
N ALA A 189 6.35 7.31 17.95
CA ALA A 189 5.59 8.29 17.20
C ALA A 189 4.39 7.64 16.49
N TRP A 190 4.59 6.49 15.82
CA TRP A 190 3.52 5.77 15.13
C TRP A 190 2.39 5.34 16.09
N ARG A 191 2.75 4.85 17.30
CA ARG A 191 1.76 4.47 18.31
C ARG A 191 0.98 5.68 18.83
N LEU A 192 1.66 6.80 19.07
CA LEU A 192 1.03 8.06 19.50
C LEU A 192 0.02 8.52 18.47
N LEU A 193 0.45 8.67 17.22
CA LEU A 193 -0.37 9.14 16.09
C LEU A 193 -1.57 8.22 15.77
N ARG A 194 -1.52 6.95 16.18
CA ARG A 194 -2.63 6.00 15.97
C ARG A 194 -3.67 6.02 17.09
N ARG A 195 -3.37 6.69 18.21
CA ARG A 195 -4.30 6.85 19.36
C ARG A 195 -5.09 8.16 19.32
N THR A 196 -4.60 9.12 18.56
CA THR A 196 -5.28 10.39 18.26
C THR A 196 -6.22 10.24 17.07
#